data_a1a851b337494935b792674a4bc26758
#
_entry.id   a1a851b337494935b792674a4bc26758
#
_cell.length_a   1.000
_cell.length_b   1.000
_cell.length_c   1.000
_cell.angle_alpha   90.00
_cell.angle_beta   90.00
_cell.angle_gamma   90.00
#
_symmetry.space_group_name_H-M   'P 1'
#
loop_
_entity.id
_entity.type
_entity.pdbx_description
1 polymer ?
#
loop_
_entity_poly.entity_id
_entity_poly.type
_entity_poly.pdbx_seq_one_letter_code
_entity_poly.pdbx_strand_id
1 'polypeptide(L)'
;MAALGTKLVTLADVAKSKNKQIGKVAEVLVEENPMLMDIPYMEMNEGTIHKEDIRSDLPAVYYRKANQAIPASKTTVEERSFTAAHFESKSQIDSAVAKRGGTDRIGYNRWNQAQGHIQAHAIEHANLTIYGSPISSNRKVAGFFDIYSTLATTEETSKQIVDAGGSGSDNTSILLANWGERAIFGIYPAGTQAGLKRTDRSAGAKEVQISALDSNGDAGSFWGFEEQFEIDHGLVVKDYRQAARIANIDISNLQTGSGAADLLDLMISASYKIHNPQNGTGYWYVNRTIEAFLHKQALTKVGAGAGLTFDNFGGVPVLMFLGRPVRRSDALLNTESAVTA
;
A
#
# COMPACT_ATOMS: atom_id res chain seq x y z
N MET A 1 -18.56 -3.39 7.99
CA MET A 1 -17.72 -3.55 6.80
C MET A 1 -18.38 -2.78 5.69
N ALA A 2 -17.89 -1.57 5.40
CA ALA A 2 -18.21 -0.96 4.14
C ALA A 2 -17.73 -1.94 3.08
N ALA A 3 -18.61 -2.42 2.21
CA ALA A 3 -18.22 -3.18 1.05
C ALA A 3 -17.13 -2.36 0.34
N LEU A 4 -15.93 -2.91 0.25
CA LEU A 4 -14.96 -2.51 -0.75
C LEU A 4 -15.77 -2.35 -2.03
N GLY A 5 -15.79 -1.13 -2.57
CA GLY A 5 -16.80 -0.70 -3.53
C GLY A 5 -17.10 -1.77 -4.57
N THR A 6 -18.36 -1.86 -4.95
CA THR A 6 -18.97 -2.86 -5.84
C THR A 6 -18.23 -3.13 -7.17
N LYS A 7 -17.08 -2.49 -7.42
CA LYS A 7 -16.20 -2.67 -8.57
C LYS A 7 -14.95 -3.51 -8.29
N LEU A 8 -14.64 -3.78 -7.02
CA LEU A 8 -13.68 -4.81 -6.68
C LEU A 8 -14.41 -6.15 -6.79
N VAL A 9 -14.13 -6.88 -7.85
CA VAL A 9 -14.26 -8.32 -7.77
C VAL A 9 -13.28 -8.72 -6.69
N THR A 10 -13.76 -8.73 -5.45
CA THR A 10 -12.99 -9.26 -4.36
C THR A 10 -12.69 -10.69 -4.76
N LEU A 11 -11.45 -11.12 -4.57
CA LEU A 11 -11.10 -12.53 -4.70
C LEU A 11 -12.09 -13.40 -3.89
N ALA A 12 -12.77 -12.84 -2.87
CA ALA A 12 -13.90 -13.44 -2.17
C ALA A 12 -15.17 -13.58 -3.02
N ASP A 13 -15.45 -12.68 -3.96
CA ASP A 13 -16.60 -12.80 -4.88
C ASP A 13 -16.33 -13.83 -5.97
N VAL A 14 -15.08 -13.92 -6.43
CA VAL A 14 -14.64 -14.99 -7.33
C VAL A 14 -14.57 -16.34 -6.59
N ALA A 15 -14.25 -16.38 -5.30
CA ALA A 15 -14.27 -17.58 -4.47
C ALA A 15 -15.66 -18.18 -4.30
N LYS A 16 -16.71 -17.37 -4.32
CA LYS A 16 -18.12 -17.85 -4.35
C LYS A 16 -18.47 -18.51 -5.68
N SER A 17 -17.74 -18.24 -6.73
CA SER A 17 -17.87 -18.83 -8.06
C SER A 17 -16.97 -20.05 -8.19
N LYS A 18 -17.47 -21.22 -7.79
CA LYS A 18 -17.04 -22.57 -8.18
C LYS A 18 -15.58 -23.03 -8.01
N ASN A 19 -14.62 -22.21 -7.57
CA ASN A 19 -13.22 -22.66 -7.49
C ASN A 19 -12.60 -22.39 -6.11
N LYS A 20 -12.57 -23.41 -5.25
CA LYS A 20 -12.02 -23.36 -3.89
C LYS A 20 -10.55 -22.87 -3.83
N GLN A 21 -9.80 -22.95 -4.93
CA GLN A 21 -8.41 -22.50 -5.02
C GLN A 21 -8.31 -20.95 -5.00
N ILE A 22 -9.24 -20.27 -5.64
CA ILE A 22 -9.27 -18.80 -5.67
C ILE A 22 -9.58 -18.23 -4.29
N GLY A 23 -10.43 -18.89 -3.52
CA GLY A 23 -10.70 -18.50 -2.12
C GLY A 23 -9.45 -18.55 -1.24
N LYS A 24 -8.61 -19.60 -1.41
CA LYS A 24 -7.33 -19.71 -0.68
C LYS A 24 -6.33 -18.63 -1.11
N VAL A 25 -6.28 -18.31 -2.40
CA VAL A 25 -5.42 -17.24 -2.94
C VAL A 25 -5.78 -15.90 -2.29
N ALA A 26 -7.06 -15.56 -2.20
CA ALA A 26 -7.51 -14.32 -1.58
C ALA A 26 -7.13 -14.24 -0.10
N GLU A 27 -7.29 -15.35 0.63
CA GLU A 27 -6.98 -15.42 2.06
C GLU A 27 -5.49 -15.20 2.33
N VAL A 28 -4.61 -15.84 1.56
CA VAL A 28 -3.16 -15.68 1.70
C VAL A 28 -2.74 -14.23 1.40
N LEU A 29 -3.22 -13.66 0.31
CA LEU A 29 -2.87 -12.28 -0.07
C LEU A 29 -3.33 -11.27 0.98
N VAL A 30 -4.49 -11.50 1.57
CA VAL A 30 -5.07 -10.65 2.62
C VAL A 30 -4.30 -10.75 3.93
N GLU A 31 -3.90 -11.93 4.34
CA GLU A 31 -3.14 -12.15 5.57
C GLU A 31 -1.74 -11.51 5.51
N GLU A 32 -1.08 -11.60 4.36
CA GLU A 32 0.28 -11.09 4.16
C GLU A 32 0.31 -9.57 3.94
N ASN A 33 -0.75 -8.98 3.42
CA ASN A 33 -0.80 -7.55 3.12
C ASN A 33 -2.15 -6.91 3.48
N PRO A 34 -2.32 -6.46 4.72
CA PRO A 34 -3.56 -5.79 5.16
C PRO A 34 -3.84 -4.49 4.39
N MET A 35 -2.81 -3.79 3.88
CA MET A 35 -2.93 -2.56 3.12
C MET A 35 -3.76 -2.76 1.84
N LEU A 36 -3.63 -3.92 1.18
CA LEU A 36 -4.39 -4.25 -0.02
C LEU A 36 -5.92 -4.27 0.22
N MET A 37 -6.37 -4.60 1.44
CA MET A 37 -7.78 -4.57 1.81
C MET A 37 -8.29 -3.17 2.14
N ASP A 38 -7.40 -2.32 2.61
CA ASP A 38 -7.75 -0.98 3.08
C ASP A 38 -7.81 0.02 1.92
N ILE A 39 -7.08 -0.23 0.83
CA ILE A 39 -7.01 0.65 -0.35
C ILE A 39 -8.29 0.53 -1.18
N PRO A 40 -9.08 1.61 -1.34
CA PRO A 40 -10.13 1.66 -2.34
C PRO A 40 -9.53 1.81 -3.74
N TYR A 41 -9.92 0.97 -4.68
CA TYR A 41 -9.43 1.03 -6.06
C TYR A 41 -10.45 1.64 -6.99
N MET A 42 -9.98 2.48 -7.91
CA MET A 42 -10.78 3.10 -8.95
C MET A 42 -10.17 2.84 -10.33
N GLU A 43 -11.04 2.74 -11.33
CA GLU A 43 -10.61 2.65 -12.72
C GLU A 43 -10.09 4.00 -13.22
N MET A 44 -9.02 3.99 -14.03
CA MET A 44 -8.48 5.20 -14.64
C MET A 44 -9.47 5.84 -15.60
N ASN A 45 -9.52 7.18 -15.62
CA ASN A 45 -10.46 7.92 -16.45
C ASN A 45 -10.02 8.07 -17.92
N GLU A 46 -8.72 7.99 -18.23
CA GLU A 46 -8.16 8.12 -19.59
C GLU A 46 -7.37 6.86 -20.02
N GLY A 47 -7.92 5.68 -19.79
CA GLY A 47 -7.31 4.42 -20.23
C GLY A 47 -6.06 4.03 -19.44
N THR A 48 -4.90 4.59 -19.76
CA THR A 48 -3.60 4.30 -19.12
C THR A 48 -3.13 5.40 -18.16
N ILE A 49 -3.82 6.52 -18.12
CA ILE A 49 -3.51 7.67 -17.28
C ILE A 49 -4.78 8.05 -16.50
N HIS A 50 -4.60 8.40 -15.25
CA HIS A 50 -5.65 9.01 -14.43
C HIS A 50 -5.35 10.48 -14.24
N LYS A 51 -6.28 11.34 -14.61
CA LYS A 51 -6.16 12.78 -14.44
C LYS A 51 -7.12 13.28 -13.38
N GLU A 52 -6.60 14.11 -12.50
CA GLU A 52 -7.34 14.78 -11.43
C GLU A 52 -7.09 16.28 -11.44
N ASP A 53 -8.18 17.02 -11.37
CA ASP A 53 -8.14 18.47 -11.24
C ASP A 53 -8.07 18.85 -9.76
N ILE A 54 -6.98 19.47 -9.36
CA ILE A 54 -6.73 19.89 -7.99
C ILE A 54 -6.76 21.41 -7.93
N ARG A 55 -7.58 21.96 -7.03
CA ARG A 55 -7.60 23.40 -6.82
C ARG A 55 -6.37 23.82 -6.02
N SER A 56 -5.49 24.60 -6.66
CA SER A 56 -4.25 25.05 -6.08
C SER A 56 -4.38 26.40 -5.35
N ASP A 57 -5.35 27.24 -5.75
CA ASP A 57 -5.51 28.56 -5.13
C ASP A 57 -6.97 29.00 -5.08
N LEU A 58 -7.27 29.82 -4.08
CA LEU A 58 -8.59 30.40 -3.85
C LEU A 58 -8.63 31.85 -4.33
N PRO A 59 -9.82 32.33 -4.79
CA PRO A 59 -9.96 33.72 -5.18
C PRO A 59 -9.78 34.65 -3.98
N ALA A 60 -9.18 35.81 -4.22
CA ALA A 60 -9.03 36.83 -3.20
C ALA A 60 -10.38 37.47 -2.83
N VAL A 61 -10.58 37.69 -1.53
CA VAL A 61 -11.76 38.38 -0.97
C VAL A 61 -11.37 39.76 -0.51
N TYR A 62 -12.13 40.77 -0.93
CA TYR A 62 -11.83 42.17 -0.64
C TYR A 62 -12.90 42.81 0.19
N TYR A 63 -12.49 43.60 1.17
CA TYR A 63 -13.39 44.54 1.89
C TYR A 63 -13.53 45.82 1.09
N ARG A 64 -14.75 46.34 0.96
CA ARG A 64 -15.00 47.59 0.25
C ARG A 64 -15.88 48.54 1.07
N LYS A 65 -15.69 49.81 0.83
CA LYS A 65 -16.63 50.88 1.25
C LYS A 65 -17.66 51.13 0.13
N ALA A 66 -18.73 51.85 0.42
CA ALA A 66 -19.71 52.27 -0.59
C ALA A 66 -19.00 53.04 -1.73
N ASN A 67 -19.39 52.80 -2.98
CA ASN A 67 -18.83 53.39 -4.21
C ASN A 67 -17.35 53.06 -4.50
N GLN A 68 -16.79 52.04 -3.88
CA GLN A 68 -15.45 51.54 -4.19
C GLN A 68 -15.52 50.31 -5.09
N ALA A 69 -14.69 50.23 -6.12
CA ALA A 69 -14.56 49.08 -7.01
C ALA A 69 -13.84 47.90 -6.34
N ILE A 70 -14.16 46.69 -6.74
CA ILE A 70 -13.46 45.44 -6.34
C ILE A 70 -12.80 44.86 -7.58
N PRO A 71 -11.52 44.47 -7.54
CA PRO A 71 -10.89 43.73 -8.61
C PRO A 71 -11.48 42.32 -8.74
N ALA A 72 -11.58 41.83 -9.99
CA ALA A 72 -11.96 40.44 -10.24
C ALA A 72 -10.84 39.48 -9.81
N SER A 73 -11.19 38.38 -9.20
CA SER A 73 -10.27 37.30 -8.85
C SER A 73 -10.84 35.97 -9.33
N LYS A 74 -9.94 35.01 -9.61
CA LYS A 74 -10.30 33.67 -10.07
C LYS A 74 -9.67 32.60 -9.19
N THR A 75 -10.27 31.41 -9.20
CA THR A 75 -9.67 30.20 -8.66
C THR A 75 -8.67 29.62 -9.67
N THR A 76 -7.59 29.04 -9.20
CA THR A 76 -6.63 28.30 -10.01
C THR A 76 -6.81 26.80 -9.79
N VAL A 77 -6.84 26.05 -10.88
CA VAL A 77 -6.97 24.58 -10.89
C VAL A 77 -5.76 24.05 -11.66
N GLU A 78 -5.12 23.04 -11.12
CA GLU A 78 -4.01 22.31 -11.73
C GLU A 78 -4.44 20.89 -12.05
N GLU A 79 -4.20 20.46 -13.27
CA GLU A 79 -4.37 19.05 -13.67
C GLU A 79 -3.13 18.26 -13.24
N ARG A 80 -3.32 17.18 -12.49
CA ARG A 80 -2.29 16.21 -12.15
C ARG A 80 -2.58 14.88 -12.80
N SER A 81 -1.56 14.26 -13.39
CA SER A 81 -1.64 12.96 -14.02
C SER A 81 -0.95 11.89 -13.19
N PHE A 82 -1.60 10.73 -13.07
CA PHE A 82 -1.12 9.58 -12.34
C PHE A 82 -1.13 8.36 -13.26
N THR A 83 -0.17 7.47 -13.07
CA THR A 83 -0.03 6.23 -13.83
C THR A 83 -0.06 5.02 -12.91
N ALA A 84 -0.29 3.82 -13.46
CA ALA A 84 -0.12 2.57 -12.73
C ALA A 84 1.14 1.85 -13.19
N ALA A 85 1.79 1.16 -12.24
CA ALA A 85 2.81 0.18 -12.54
C ALA A 85 2.16 -1.16 -12.83
N HIS A 86 2.67 -1.86 -13.83
CA HIS A 86 2.33 -3.23 -14.14
C HIS A 86 3.49 -4.13 -13.74
N PHE A 87 3.22 -5.14 -12.93
CA PHE A 87 4.21 -6.14 -12.56
C PHE A 87 3.62 -7.55 -12.65
N GLU A 88 4.41 -8.44 -13.21
CA GLU A 88 4.01 -9.79 -13.50
C GLU A 88 5.05 -10.82 -13.08
N SER A 89 4.60 -12.03 -12.82
CA SER A 89 5.47 -13.19 -12.67
C SER A 89 4.85 -14.42 -13.33
N LYS A 90 5.70 -15.36 -13.70
CA LYS A 90 5.29 -16.61 -14.35
C LYS A 90 5.71 -17.80 -13.52
N SER A 91 4.78 -18.71 -13.29
CA SER A 91 5.05 -20.05 -12.77
C SER A 91 5.11 -21.04 -13.92
N GLN A 92 6.23 -21.71 -14.07
CA GLN A 92 6.43 -22.75 -15.08
C GLN A 92 6.85 -24.04 -14.40
N ILE A 93 6.15 -25.14 -14.67
CA ILE A 93 6.41 -26.45 -14.09
C ILE A 93 6.50 -27.46 -15.23
N ASP A 94 7.60 -28.19 -15.29
CA ASP A 94 7.77 -29.32 -16.21
C ASP A 94 6.67 -30.37 -15.93
N SER A 95 6.09 -30.91 -17.02
CA SER A 95 5.07 -31.95 -16.97
C SER A 95 5.54 -33.20 -16.22
N ALA A 96 6.80 -33.59 -16.37
CA ALA A 96 7.38 -34.72 -15.67
C ALA A 96 7.47 -34.48 -14.15
N VAL A 97 7.74 -33.24 -13.75
CA VAL A 97 7.76 -32.85 -12.33
C VAL A 97 6.34 -32.72 -11.77
N ALA A 98 5.43 -32.09 -12.52
CA ALA A 98 4.04 -31.91 -12.10
C ALA A 98 3.31 -33.25 -11.87
N LYS A 99 3.63 -34.27 -12.67
CA LYS A 99 3.05 -35.62 -12.58
C LYS A 99 3.69 -36.52 -11.50
N ARG A 100 4.76 -36.07 -10.83
CA ARG A 100 5.38 -36.85 -9.76
C ARG A 100 4.38 -37.10 -8.61
N GLY A 101 4.18 -38.35 -8.30
CA GLY A 101 3.21 -38.82 -7.31
C GLY A 101 1.81 -39.08 -7.84
N GLY A 102 1.64 -39.08 -9.16
CA GLY A 102 0.38 -39.39 -9.87
C GLY A 102 -0.24 -38.17 -10.53
N THR A 103 -1.05 -38.42 -11.55
CA THR A 103 -1.77 -37.35 -12.29
C THR A 103 -2.71 -36.53 -11.42
N ASP A 104 -3.26 -37.12 -10.36
CA ASP A 104 -4.15 -36.44 -9.40
C ASP A 104 -3.44 -35.36 -8.59
N ARG A 105 -2.10 -35.38 -8.55
CA ARG A 105 -1.29 -34.40 -7.81
C ARG A 105 -0.89 -33.18 -8.64
N ILE A 106 -1.16 -33.14 -9.93
CA ILE A 106 -0.81 -32.00 -10.79
C ILE A 106 -1.35 -30.69 -10.22
N GLY A 107 -2.63 -30.68 -9.86
CA GLY A 107 -3.27 -29.48 -9.26
C GLY A 107 -2.62 -29.04 -7.95
N TYR A 108 -2.24 -29.96 -7.09
CA TYR A 108 -1.54 -29.68 -5.85
C TYR A 108 -0.15 -29.10 -6.06
N ASN A 109 0.64 -29.71 -6.98
CA ASN A 109 2.00 -29.27 -7.26
C ASN A 109 2.00 -27.87 -7.92
N ARG A 110 1.06 -27.61 -8.84
CA ARG A 110 0.85 -26.28 -9.43
C ARG A 110 0.45 -25.25 -8.38
N TRP A 111 -0.50 -25.61 -7.51
CA TRP A 111 -0.93 -24.72 -6.43
C TRP A 111 0.19 -24.36 -5.45
N ASN A 112 1.01 -25.33 -5.06
CA ASN A 112 2.14 -25.11 -4.18
C ASN A 112 3.16 -24.10 -4.77
N GLN A 113 3.41 -24.16 -6.08
CA GLN A 113 4.23 -23.17 -6.76
C GLN A 113 3.53 -21.80 -6.84
N ALA A 114 2.23 -21.79 -7.12
CA ALA A 114 1.45 -20.58 -7.24
C ALA A 114 1.43 -19.75 -5.93
N GLN A 115 1.41 -20.40 -4.76
CA GLN A 115 1.45 -19.73 -3.45
C GLN A 115 2.67 -18.81 -3.31
N GLY A 116 3.86 -19.26 -3.72
CA GLY A 116 5.08 -18.43 -3.68
C GLY A 116 4.99 -17.19 -4.54
N HIS A 117 4.39 -17.29 -5.73
CA HIS A 117 4.17 -16.13 -6.60
C HIS A 117 3.17 -15.14 -6.00
N ILE A 118 2.11 -15.64 -5.37
CA ILE A 118 1.10 -14.80 -4.72
C ILE A 118 1.71 -14.02 -3.55
N GLN A 119 2.52 -14.67 -2.72
CA GLN A 119 3.22 -14.01 -1.62
C GLN A 119 4.20 -12.95 -2.13
N ALA A 120 4.98 -13.26 -3.19
CA ALA A 120 5.90 -12.30 -3.79
C ALA A 120 5.18 -11.06 -4.33
N HIS A 121 4.03 -11.24 -4.98
CA HIS A 121 3.19 -10.13 -5.45
C HIS A 121 2.62 -9.30 -4.30
N ALA A 122 2.21 -9.92 -3.20
CA ALA A 122 1.72 -9.22 -2.02
C ALA A 122 2.80 -8.33 -1.39
N ILE A 123 4.02 -8.86 -1.29
CA ILE A 123 5.19 -8.13 -0.76
C ILE A 123 5.54 -6.96 -1.69
N GLU A 124 5.66 -7.20 -3.00
CA GLU A 124 6.02 -6.15 -3.97
C GLU A 124 4.94 -5.07 -4.06
N HIS A 125 3.66 -5.43 -3.97
CA HIS A 125 2.56 -4.46 -3.90
C HIS A 125 2.71 -3.52 -2.69
N ALA A 126 2.99 -4.06 -1.51
CA ALA A 126 3.19 -3.25 -0.31
C ALA A 126 4.44 -2.37 -0.42
N ASN A 127 5.55 -2.93 -0.94
CA ASN A 127 6.78 -2.19 -1.19
C ASN A 127 6.56 -1.05 -2.19
N LEU A 128 5.83 -1.30 -3.28
CA LEU A 128 5.52 -0.28 -4.27
C LEU A 128 4.65 0.84 -3.69
N THR A 129 3.66 0.50 -2.88
CA THR A 129 2.78 1.48 -2.24
C THR A 129 3.54 2.36 -1.24
N ILE A 130 4.50 1.81 -0.51
CA ILE A 130 5.27 2.54 0.52
C ILE A 130 6.51 3.21 -0.08
N TYR A 131 7.38 2.44 -0.75
CA TYR A 131 8.71 2.88 -1.22
C TYR A 131 8.81 3.04 -2.73
N GLY A 132 7.70 2.93 -3.48
CA GLY A 132 7.74 3.12 -4.92
C GLY A 132 8.35 4.47 -5.29
N SER A 133 9.30 4.49 -6.24
CA SER A 133 9.89 5.73 -6.73
C SER A 133 10.16 5.64 -8.22
N PRO A 134 9.57 6.54 -9.02
CA PRO A 134 9.85 6.63 -10.46
C PRO A 134 11.29 7.07 -10.74
N ILE A 135 11.97 7.70 -9.77
CA ILE A 135 13.39 8.09 -9.88
C ILE A 135 14.27 6.85 -9.85
N SER A 136 13.96 5.86 -8.97
CA SER A 136 14.72 4.62 -8.89
C SER A 136 14.46 3.69 -10.07
N SER A 137 13.27 3.74 -10.65
CA SER A 137 12.89 3.01 -11.86
C SER A 137 11.67 3.65 -12.50
N ASN A 138 11.79 4.00 -13.78
CA ASN A 138 10.68 4.56 -14.58
C ASN A 138 9.48 3.60 -14.76
N ARG A 139 9.58 2.36 -14.27
CA ARG A 139 8.51 1.36 -14.26
C ARG A 139 7.71 1.35 -12.97
N LYS A 140 8.20 2.06 -11.94
CA LYS A 140 7.54 2.19 -10.64
C LYS A 140 6.76 3.51 -10.57
N VAL A 141 5.74 3.53 -9.74
CA VAL A 141 4.97 4.73 -9.41
C VAL A 141 5.45 5.31 -8.09
N ALA A 142 5.15 6.58 -7.83
CA ALA A 142 5.48 7.22 -6.58
C ALA A 142 4.65 6.60 -5.43
N GLY A 143 5.32 6.05 -4.45
CA GLY A 143 4.74 5.58 -3.20
C GLY A 143 4.70 6.68 -2.13
N PHE A 144 4.19 6.34 -0.96
CA PHE A 144 4.08 7.31 0.13
C PHE A 144 5.43 7.95 0.51
N PHE A 145 6.49 7.18 0.60
CA PHE A 145 7.78 7.68 1.08
C PHE A 145 8.59 8.42 0.03
N ASP A 146 8.21 8.28 -1.24
CA ASP A 146 8.72 9.15 -2.32
C ASP A 146 8.01 10.53 -2.28
N ILE A 147 6.70 10.53 -2.03
CA ILE A 147 5.90 11.77 -1.91
C ILE A 147 6.26 12.55 -0.64
N TYR A 148 6.47 11.84 0.49
CA TYR A 148 6.83 12.40 1.79
C TYR A 148 8.30 12.08 2.11
N SER A 149 9.23 12.59 1.30
CA SER A 149 10.64 12.19 1.30
C SER A 149 11.59 13.18 1.97
N THR A 150 11.18 14.44 2.17
CA THR A 150 12.06 15.51 2.66
C THR A 150 11.43 16.33 3.78
N LEU A 151 12.26 16.79 4.72
CA LEU A 151 11.90 17.75 5.75
C LEU A 151 12.08 19.21 5.30
N ALA A 152 12.54 19.43 4.06
CA ALA A 152 12.73 20.78 3.53
C ALA A 152 11.44 21.59 3.57
N THR A 153 11.47 22.74 4.23
CA THR A 153 10.28 23.61 4.44
C THR A 153 9.76 24.25 3.16
N THR A 154 10.50 24.12 2.06
CA THR A 154 10.10 24.58 0.72
C THR A 154 9.02 23.70 0.11
N GLU A 155 8.93 22.43 0.54
CA GLU A 155 7.96 21.48 0.02
C GLU A 155 6.70 21.43 0.91
N GLU A 156 5.53 21.52 0.29
CA GLU A 156 4.26 21.46 1.03
C GLU A 156 4.05 20.10 1.70
N THR A 157 4.57 19.01 1.11
CA THR A 157 4.48 17.65 1.66
C THR A 157 5.30 17.48 2.94
N SER A 158 6.36 18.27 3.14
CA SER A 158 7.18 18.24 4.35
C SER A 158 6.38 18.57 5.62
N LYS A 159 5.34 19.39 5.48
CA LYS A 159 4.43 19.75 6.58
C LYS A 159 3.68 18.53 7.15
N GLN A 160 3.58 17.45 6.38
CA GLN A 160 2.94 16.20 6.78
C GLN A 160 3.91 15.19 7.44
N ILE A 161 5.20 15.54 7.52
CA ILE A 161 6.20 14.70 8.16
C ILE A 161 6.39 15.18 9.61
N VAL A 162 6.41 14.23 10.54
CA VAL A 162 6.79 14.42 11.95
C VAL A 162 8.15 13.76 12.11
N ASP A 163 9.15 14.55 12.49
CA ASP A 163 10.50 14.06 12.73
C ASP A 163 10.63 13.53 14.15
N ALA A 164 11.07 12.29 14.31
CA ALA A 164 11.35 11.68 15.59
C ALA A 164 12.82 11.91 16.06
N GLY A 165 13.66 12.55 15.23
CA GLY A 165 15.01 12.98 15.58
C GLY A 165 16.11 11.95 15.44
N GLY A 166 15.83 10.74 14.91
CA GLY A 166 16.84 9.73 14.61
C GLY A 166 17.71 10.14 13.43
N SER A 167 19.02 9.94 13.53
CA SER A 167 20.00 10.31 12.49
C SER A 167 20.80 9.16 11.91
N GLY A 168 20.56 7.95 12.42
CA GLY A 168 21.26 6.73 12.01
C GLY A 168 20.72 6.11 10.71
N SER A 169 21.13 4.88 10.45
CA SER A 169 20.64 4.04 9.34
C SER A 169 19.73 2.90 9.81
N ASP A 170 19.41 2.86 11.09
CA ASP A 170 18.50 1.91 11.74
C ASP A 170 17.17 2.57 12.11
N ASN A 171 16.75 3.50 11.29
CA ASN A 171 15.49 4.19 11.45
C ASN A 171 14.33 3.39 10.85
N THR A 172 13.16 3.71 11.33
CA THR A 172 11.88 3.25 10.77
C THR A 172 10.88 4.38 10.74
N SER A 173 9.75 4.16 10.07
CA SER A 173 8.67 5.14 9.97
C SER A 173 7.34 4.54 10.40
N ILE A 174 6.42 5.41 10.80
CA ILE A 174 4.99 5.11 10.94
C ILE A 174 4.24 5.90 9.87
N LEU A 175 3.31 5.25 9.19
CA LEU A 175 2.47 5.89 8.19
C LEU A 175 1.02 5.97 8.70
N LEU A 176 0.45 7.16 8.65
CA LEU A 176 -0.99 7.38 8.76
C LEU A 176 -1.52 7.72 7.37
N ALA A 177 -2.43 6.91 6.85
CA ALA A 177 -3.08 7.17 5.58
C ALA A 177 -4.60 7.18 5.74
N ASN A 178 -5.25 8.17 5.15
CA ASN A 178 -6.69 8.31 5.11
C ASN A 178 -7.19 7.89 3.72
N TRP A 179 -7.78 6.71 3.63
CA TRP A 179 -8.22 6.11 2.38
C TRP A 179 -9.62 6.54 2.00
N GLY A 180 -9.79 7.02 0.80
CA GLY A 180 -11.11 7.42 0.29
C GLY A 180 -11.03 8.07 -1.08
N GLU A 181 -12.11 8.10 -1.79
CA GLU A 181 -12.23 8.68 -3.14
C GLU A 181 -11.86 10.17 -3.21
N ARG A 182 -12.02 10.90 -2.10
CA ARG A 182 -11.66 12.32 -1.99
C ARG A 182 -10.31 12.56 -1.30
N ALA A 183 -9.63 11.49 -0.92
CA ALA A 183 -8.39 11.53 -0.16
C ALA A 183 -7.28 10.83 -0.92
N ILE A 184 -7.07 9.55 -0.64
CA ILE A 184 -6.05 8.70 -1.25
C ILE A 184 -6.71 7.42 -1.70
N PHE A 185 -6.39 6.96 -2.91
CA PHE A 185 -6.94 5.73 -3.46
C PHE A 185 -5.96 5.08 -4.44
N GLY A 186 -6.17 3.79 -4.69
CA GLY A 186 -5.45 3.04 -5.71
C GLY A 186 -6.13 3.16 -7.08
N ILE A 187 -5.35 3.06 -8.15
CA ILE A 187 -5.86 3.06 -9.52
C ILE A 187 -5.36 1.85 -10.30
N TYR A 188 -6.15 1.44 -11.29
CA TYR A 188 -5.82 0.41 -12.25
C TYR A 188 -6.29 0.83 -13.65
N PRO A 189 -5.63 0.35 -14.74
CA PRO A 189 -5.99 0.72 -16.11
C PRO A 189 -7.42 0.36 -16.49
N ALA A 190 -8.05 1.19 -17.31
CA ALA A 190 -9.40 0.95 -17.80
C ALA A 190 -9.51 -0.37 -18.57
N GLY A 191 -10.57 -1.13 -18.30
CA GLY A 191 -10.81 -2.43 -18.92
C GLY A 191 -9.99 -3.60 -18.31
N THR A 192 -9.22 -3.35 -17.23
CA THR A 192 -8.55 -4.39 -16.44
C THR A 192 -9.29 -4.66 -15.13
N GLN A 193 -8.70 -5.46 -14.25
CA GLN A 193 -9.26 -5.75 -12.93
C GLN A 193 -8.32 -5.28 -11.84
N ALA A 194 -8.89 -4.74 -10.76
CA ALA A 194 -8.12 -4.43 -9.57
C ALA A 194 -7.62 -5.72 -8.88
N GLY A 195 -6.39 -5.68 -8.34
CA GLY A 195 -5.81 -6.76 -7.57
C GLY A 195 -5.11 -7.82 -8.43
N LEU A 196 -4.82 -8.97 -7.81
CA LEU A 196 -4.07 -10.05 -8.47
C LEU A 196 -4.93 -10.79 -9.48
N LYS A 197 -4.49 -10.79 -10.73
CA LYS A 197 -5.05 -11.60 -11.80
C LYS A 197 -4.16 -12.81 -12.04
N ARG A 198 -4.76 -14.00 -12.00
CA ARG A 198 -4.12 -15.26 -12.35
C ARG A 198 -4.66 -15.76 -13.69
N THR A 199 -3.79 -15.96 -14.65
CA THR A 199 -4.13 -16.50 -15.97
C THR A 199 -3.46 -17.86 -16.15
N ASP A 200 -4.25 -18.91 -16.31
CA ASP A 200 -3.74 -20.24 -16.67
C ASP A 200 -3.51 -20.29 -18.19
N ARG A 201 -2.24 -20.23 -18.59
CA ARG A 201 -1.83 -20.33 -19.99
C ARG A 201 -1.92 -21.74 -20.54
N SER A 202 -2.01 -22.74 -19.66
CA SER A 202 -2.12 -24.16 -20.02
C SER A 202 -3.56 -24.63 -20.27
N ALA A 203 -4.55 -23.71 -20.31
CA ALA A 203 -5.97 -24.01 -20.54
C ALA A 203 -6.47 -25.22 -19.71
N GLY A 204 -6.19 -25.23 -18.41
CA GLY A 204 -6.58 -26.26 -17.46
C GLY A 204 -5.56 -27.41 -17.37
N ALA A 205 -5.80 -28.51 -18.03
CA ALA A 205 -4.96 -29.73 -17.95
C ALA A 205 -4.07 -29.97 -19.18
N LYS A 206 -4.09 -29.07 -20.16
CA LYS A 206 -3.27 -29.21 -21.37
C LYS A 206 -1.87 -28.69 -21.13
N GLU A 207 -0.88 -29.47 -21.55
CA GLU A 207 0.51 -29.08 -21.54
C GLU A 207 0.79 -28.05 -22.64
N VAL A 208 1.61 -27.08 -22.36
CA VAL A 208 2.13 -26.12 -23.35
C VAL A 208 3.61 -26.30 -23.53
N GLN A 209 4.11 -25.95 -24.69
CA GLN A 209 5.54 -25.99 -24.99
C GLN A 209 6.20 -24.72 -24.40
N ILE A 210 7.13 -24.94 -23.48
CA ILE A 210 7.86 -23.88 -22.78
C ILE A 210 9.28 -23.86 -23.34
N SER A 211 9.72 -22.69 -23.82
CA SER A 211 11.07 -22.50 -24.30
C SER A 211 12.06 -22.42 -23.13
N ALA A 212 13.15 -23.14 -23.22
CA ALA A 212 14.23 -23.15 -22.24
C ALA A 212 15.58 -23.41 -22.92
N LEU A 213 16.66 -23.12 -22.20
CA LEU A 213 18.01 -23.53 -22.60
C LEU A 213 18.31 -24.90 -22.03
N ASP A 214 19.04 -25.73 -22.81
CA ASP A 214 19.56 -26.97 -22.29
C ASP A 214 20.79 -26.79 -21.39
N SER A 215 21.40 -27.87 -20.93
CA SER A 215 22.60 -27.84 -20.08
C SER A 215 23.84 -27.21 -20.73
N ASN A 216 23.85 -27.10 -22.05
CA ASN A 216 24.94 -26.53 -22.85
C ASN A 216 24.66 -25.06 -23.23
N GLY A 217 23.46 -24.55 -22.91
CA GLY A 217 23.03 -23.22 -23.30
C GLY A 217 22.35 -23.12 -24.66
N ASP A 218 22.08 -24.26 -25.31
CA ASP A 218 21.37 -24.30 -26.57
C ASP A 218 19.86 -24.11 -26.38
N ALA A 219 19.21 -23.44 -27.32
CA ALA A 219 17.77 -23.18 -27.26
C ALA A 219 17.00 -24.50 -27.50
N GLY A 220 16.15 -24.83 -26.54
CA GLY A 220 15.29 -26.00 -26.53
C GLY A 220 13.89 -25.68 -26.01
N SER A 221 13.09 -26.75 -25.85
CA SER A 221 11.76 -26.60 -25.24
C SER A 221 11.37 -27.88 -24.52
N PHE A 222 10.52 -27.72 -23.50
CA PHE A 222 9.90 -28.85 -22.81
C PHE A 222 8.38 -28.66 -22.71
N TRP A 223 7.67 -29.73 -22.42
CA TRP A 223 6.23 -29.69 -22.17
C TRP A 223 5.98 -29.47 -20.69
N GLY A 224 5.15 -28.45 -20.35
CA GLY A 224 4.87 -28.11 -18.99
C GLY A 224 3.57 -27.35 -18.83
N PHE A 225 3.35 -26.86 -17.60
CA PHE A 225 2.22 -26.02 -17.23
C PHE A 225 2.72 -24.62 -16.94
N GLU A 226 2.03 -23.60 -17.48
CA GLU A 226 2.37 -22.20 -17.29
C GLU A 226 1.20 -21.43 -16.70
N GLU A 227 1.47 -20.66 -15.67
CA GLU A 227 0.55 -19.72 -15.03
C GLU A 227 1.19 -18.35 -14.95
N GLN A 228 0.43 -17.34 -15.25
CA GLN A 228 0.85 -15.94 -15.17
C GLN A 228 0.06 -15.23 -14.07
N PHE A 229 0.79 -14.45 -13.28
CA PHE A 229 0.25 -13.61 -12.20
C PHE A 229 0.58 -12.16 -12.53
N GLU A 230 -0.44 -11.31 -12.52
CA GLU A 230 -0.32 -9.90 -12.92
C GLU A 230 -1.01 -9.03 -11.87
N ILE A 231 -0.42 -7.88 -11.57
CA ILE A 231 -1.07 -6.80 -10.79
C ILE A 231 -0.80 -5.48 -11.49
N ASP A 232 -1.87 -4.70 -11.61
CA ASP A 232 -1.80 -3.29 -11.98
C ASP A 232 -2.07 -2.45 -10.74
N HIS A 233 -1.14 -1.58 -10.36
CA HIS A 233 -1.27 -0.74 -9.19
C HIS A 233 -0.67 0.64 -9.41
N GLY A 234 -1.46 1.67 -9.10
CA GLY A 234 -1.03 3.05 -9.00
C GLY A 234 -1.61 3.69 -7.75
N LEU A 235 -0.93 4.69 -7.22
CA LEU A 235 -1.35 5.45 -6.05
C LEU A 235 -1.71 6.88 -6.46
N VAL A 236 -2.92 7.31 -6.11
CA VAL A 236 -3.37 8.69 -6.29
C VAL A 236 -3.47 9.36 -4.93
N VAL A 237 -2.68 10.39 -4.73
CA VAL A 237 -2.77 11.29 -3.58
C VAL A 237 -3.41 12.59 -4.06
N LYS A 238 -4.73 12.66 -3.93
CA LYS A 238 -5.52 13.83 -4.37
C LYS A 238 -5.27 15.04 -3.49
N ASP A 239 -5.18 14.83 -2.19
CA ASP A 239 -4.81 15.83 -1.21
C ASP A 239 -3.67 15.30 -0.33
N TYR A 240 -2.48 15.91 -0.44
CA TYR A 240 -1.30 15.51 0.33
C TYR A 240 -1.51 15.59 1.84
N ARG A 241 -2.48 16.39 2.31
CA ARG A 241 -2.84 16.54 3.74
C ARG A 241 -3.67 15.39 4.29
N GLN A 242 -3.90 14.34 3.49
CA GLN A 242 -4.64 13.14 3.90
C GLN A 242 -3.73 11.98 4.31
N ALA A 243 -2.41 12.20 4.30
CA ALA A 243 -1.46 11.27 4.91
C ALA A 243 -0.48 12.03 5.80
N ALA A 244 0.10 11.31 6.77
CA ALA A 244 1.18 11.82 7.60
C ALA A 244 2.21 10.71 7.82
N ARG A 245 3.49 11.06 7.76
CA ARG A 245 4.61 10.16 8.04
C ARG A 245 5.31 10.60 9.31
N ILE A 246 5.52 9.67 10.24
CA ILE A 246 6.47 9.86 11.33
C ILE A 246 7.76 9.21 10.88
N ALA A 247 8.78 10.01 10.62
CA ALA A 247 10.07 9.56 10.11
C ALA A 247 11.14 9.58 11.20
N ASN A 248 12.30 8.97 10.91
CA ASN A 248 13.48 9.01 11.77
C ASN A 248 13.24 8.45 13.19
N ILE A 249 12.48 7.36 13.29
CA ILE A 249 12.33 6.65 14.56
C ILE A 249 13.53 5.71 14.72
N ASP A 250 14.47 6.05 15.57
CA ASP A 250 15.66 5.26 15.86
C ASP A 250 15.31 4.05 16.74
N ILE A 251 15.50 2.85 16.18
CA ILE A 251 15.12 1.58 16.83
C ILE A 251 16.09 1.25 17.97
N SER A 252 17.37 1.54 17.83
CA SER A 252 18.36 1.26 18.86
C SER A 252 18.09 2.09 20.12
N ASN A 253 17.71 3.35 19.96
CA ASN A 253 17.30 4.22 21.06
C ASN A 253 16.01 3.75 21.74
N LEU A 254 15.04 3.26 20.97
CA LEU A 254 13.82 2.66 21.54
C LEU A 254 14.13 1.43 22.40
N GLN A 255 15.11 0.62 22.00
CA GLN A 255 15.52 -0.58 22.73
C GLN A 255 16.24 -0.25 24.03
N THR A 256 17.13 0.73 24.02
CA THR A 256 17.93 1.14 25.20
C THR A 256 17.15 2.03 26.16
N GLY A 257 16.08 2.66 25.71
CA GLY A 257 15.30 3.62 26.49
C GLY A 257 15.97 4.97 26.69
N SER A 258 17.21 5.13 26.24
CA SER A 258 17.96 6.38 26.31
C SER A 258 17.73 7.20 25.04
N GLY A 259 17.06 8.36 25.17
CA GLY A 259 16.66 9.17 24.02
C GLY A 259 15.56 8.53 23.18
N ALA A 260 14.81 7.59 23.74
CA ALA A 260 13.71 6.91 23.06
C ALA A 260 12.62 7.90 22.66
N ALA A 261 12.16 7.80 21.41
CA ALA A 261 11.04 8.59 20.92
C ALA A 261 9.74 8.24 21.66
N ASP A 262 8.99 9.24 22.06
CA ASP A 262 7.64 9.06 22.58
C ASP A 262 6.68 8.82 21.41
N LEU A 263 6.49 7.55 21.04
CA LEU A 263 5.69 7.17 19.88
C LEU A 263 4.24 7.67 19.99
N LEU A 264 3.66 7.69 21.19
CA LEU A 264 2.28 8.12 21.40
C LEU A 264 2.12 9.64 21.17
N ASP A 265 3.08 10.44 21.63
CA ASP A 265 3.08 11.88 21.39
C ASP A 265 3.28 12.21 19.90
N LEU A 266 4.21 11.52 19.24
CA LEU A 266 4.43 11.66 17.79
C LEU A 266 3.18 11.25 16.97
N MET A 267 2.48 10.19 17.38
CA MET A 267 1.23 9.77 16.73
C MET A 267 0.10 10.78 16.96
N ILE A 268 0.01 11.41 18.14
CA ILE A 268 -0.90 12.52 18.37
C ILE A 268 -0.59 13.67 17.40
N SER A 269 0.66 14.09 17.35
CA SER A 269 1.10 15.17 16.46
C SER A 269 0.79 14.86 14.98
N ALA A 270 1.03 13.64 14.52
CA ALA A 270 0.71 13.20 13.17
C ALA A 270 -0.81 13.16 12.90
N SER A 271 -1.63 12.75 13.89
CA SER A 271 -3.09 12.74 13.76
C SER A 271 -3.67 14.11 13.44
N TYR A 272 -3.10 15.17 14.07
CA TYR A 272 -3.56 16.55 13.86
C TYR A 272 -3.03 17.18 12.57
N LYS A 273 -2.10 16.54 11.87
CA LYS A 273 -1.69 16.97 10.52
C LYS A 273 -2.72 16.60 9.45
N ILE A 274 -3.57 15.60 9.69
CA ILE A 274 -4.63 15.23 8.74
C ILE A 274 -5.69 16.33 8.69
N HIS A 275 -5.85 16.89 7.49
CA HIS A 275 -6.88 17.89 7.23
C HIS A 275 -8.18 17.17 6.85
N ASN A 276 -9.27 17.44 7.53
CA ASN A 276 -10.56 16.81 7.29
C ASN A 276 -10.55 15.26 7.30
N PRO A 277 -10.46 14.64 8.48
CA PRO A 277 -10.40 13.18 8.62
C PRO A 277 -11.65 12.45 8.12
N GLN A 278 -12.74 13.18 7.85
CA GLN A 278 -14.02 12.64 7.34
C GLN A 278 -13.99 12.31 5.84
N ASN A 279 -12.96 12.74 5.11
CA ASN A 279 -12.84 12.46 3.67
C ASN A 279 -12.53 10.99 3.35
N GLY A 280 -12.24 10.19 4.37
CA GLY A 280 -11.92 8.77 4.19
C GLY A 280 -11.83 8.03 5.52
N THR A 281 -11.33 6.80 5.46
CA THR A 281 -11.07 5.97 6.64
C THR A 281 -9.57 5.94 6.92
N GLY A 282 -9.18 6.43 8.09
CA GLY A 282 -7.77 6.50 8.50
C GLY A 282 -7.27 5.19 9.10
N TYR A 283 -6.08 4.76 8.68
CA TYR A 283 -5.37 3.61 9.23
C TYR A 283 -3.93 3.97 9.56
N TRP A 284 -3.44 3.46 10.68
CA TRP A 284 -2.05 3.49 11.04
C TRP A 284 -1.35 2.25 10.53
N TYR A 285 -0.23 2.41 9.85
CA TYR A 285 0.63 1.32 9.42
C TYR A 285 1.95 1.38 10.17
N VAL A 286 2.27 0.29 10.85
CA VAL A 286 3.46 0.15 11.67
C VAL A 286 4.13 -1.19 11.40
N ASN A 287 5.43 -1.27 11.60
CA ASN A 287 6.11 -2.56 11.57
C ASN A 287 5.96 -3.31 12.90
N ARG A 288 6.32 -4.57 12.92
CA ARG A 288 6.25 -5.46 14.09
C ARG A 288 7.02 -4.91 15.30
N THR A 289 8.16 -4.29 15.07
CA THR A 289 9.01 -3.73 16.13
C THR A 289 8.31 -2.55 16.80
N ILE A 290 7.81 -1.63 16.01
CA ILE A 290 7.07 -0.46 16.52
C ILE A 290 5.78 -0.87 17.23
N GLU A 291 5.04 -1.83 16.69
CA GLU A 291 3.84 -2.38 17.34
C GLU A 291 4.17 -2.86 18.76
N ALA A 292 5.25 -3.62 18.93
CA ALA A 292 5.67 -4.10 20.24
C ALA A 292 6.04 -2.95 21.20
N PHE A 293 6.68 -1.90 20.70
CA PHE A 293 7.00 -0.72 21.52
C PHE A 293 5.77 0.12 21.88
N LEU A 294 4.82 0.25 20.97
CA LEU A 294 3.52 0.89 21.26
C LEU A 294 2.81 0.18 22.41
N HIS A 295 2.76 -1.15 22.40
CA HIS A 295 2.21 -1.92 23.51
C HIS A 295 2.94 -1.66 24.83
N LYS A 296 4.28 -1.62 24.82
CA LYS A 296 5.09 -1.34 26.03
C LYS A 296 4.85 0.06 26.55
N GLN A 297 4.85 1.07 25.66
CA GLN A 297 4.62 2.47 26.06
C GLN A 297 3.18 2.68 26.58
N ALA A 298 2.19 2.01 25.97
CA ALA A 298 0.82 2.03 26.45
C ALA A 298 0.71 1.49 27.88
N LEU A 299 1.33 0.36 28.17
CA LEU A 299 1.35 -0.23 29.52
C LEU A 299 2.02 0.68 30.54
N THR A 300 3.09 1.37 30.16
CA THR A 300 3.81 2.30 31.06
C THR A 300 2.99 3.55 31.36
N LYS A 301 2.19 4.03 30.40
CA LYS A 301 1.39 5.25 30.48
C LYS A 301 -0.08 5.03 30.89
N VAL A 302 -0.48 3.84 31.26
CA VAL A 302 -1.87 3.52 31.66
C VAL A 302 -2.43 4.44 32.75
N GLY A 303 -1.59 5.03 33.59
CA GLY A 303 -2.00 6.04 34.57
C GLY A 303 -2.33 7.44 34.00
N ALA A 304 -2.02 7.71 32.73
CA ALA A 304 -2.13 9.02 32.09
C ALA A 304 -3.18 9.12 30.96
N GLY A 305 -3.99 8.09 30.75
CA GLY A 305 -5.02 8.12 29.70
C GLY A 305 -4.44 8.10 28.28
N ALA A 306 -3.59 7.14 27.99
CA ALA A 306 -2.70 7.10 26.80
C ALA A 306 -3.37 7.04 25.42
N GLY A 307 -4.67 7.20 25.28
CA GLY A 307 -5.35 7.23 23.96
C GLY A 307 -5.27 5.93 23.14
N LEU A 308 -4.55 4.92 23.63
CA LEU A 308 -4.44 3.61 23.03
C LEU A 308 -5.51 2.70 23.62
N THR A 309 -6.38 2.18 22.79
CA THR A 309 -7.46 1.29 23.21
C THR A 309 -7.39 -0.03 22.45
N PHE A 310 -7.81 -1.09 23.14
CA PHE A 310 -8.08 -2.37 22.50
C PHE A 310 -9.58 -2.47 22.27
N ASP A 311 -9.98 -2.49 21.01
CA ASP A 311 -11.37 -2.74 20.67
C ASP A 311 -11.56 -4.21 20.24
N ASN A 312 -12.65 -4.80 20.65
CA ASN A 312 -12.95 -6.20 20.36
C ASN A 312 -13.76 -6.29 19.06
N PHE A 313 -13.08 -6.43 17.94
CA PHE A 313 -13.75 -6.62 16.67
C PHE A 313 -13.87 -8.13 16.35
N GLY A 314 -15.08 -8.65 16.47
CA GLY A 314 -15.35 -10.08 16.20
C GLY A 314 -14.61 -11.06 17.14
N GLY A 315 -14.29 -10.66 18.38
CA GLY A 315 -13.58 -11.48 19.35
C GLY A 315 -12.04 -11.41 19.26
N VAL A 316 -11.49 -10.64 18.32
CA VAL A 316 -10.05 -10.42 18.21
C VAL A 316 -9.75 -8.99 18.69
N PRO A 317 -8.82 -8.81 19.66
CA PRO A 317 -8.42 -7.48 20.11
C PRO A 317 -7.64 -6.77 19.00
N VAL A 318 -8.17 -5.64 18.53
CA VAL A 318 -7.51 -4.77 17.55
C VAL A 318 -6.96 -3.56 18.27
N LEU A 319 -5.69 -3.27 18.07
CA LEU A 319 -5.05 -2.08 18.60
C LEU A 319 -5.61 -0.85 17.86
N MET A 320 -6.15 0.11 18.62
CA MET A 320 -6.69 1.36 18.07
C MET A 320 -6.03 2.56 18.73
N PHE A 321 -5.75 3.58 17.93
CA PHE A 321 -5.23 4.85 18.41
C PHE A 321 -6.08 6.01 17.87
N LEU A 322 -6.65 6.78 18.79
CA LEU A 322 -7.60 7.88 18.48
C LEU A 322 -8.72 7.46 17.51
N GLY A 323 -9.32 6.28 17.75
CA GLY A 323 -10.42 5.77 16.94
C GLY A 323 -10.02 5.24 15.56
N ARG A 324 -8.71 5.09 15.27
CA ARG A 324 -8.17 4.53 14.02
C ARG A 324 -7.42 3.25 14.30
N PRO A 325 -7.70 2.17 13.56
CA PRO A 325 -7.01 0.90 13.77
C PRO A 325 -5.52 0.99 13.39
N VAL A 326 -4.70 0.34 14.18
CA VAL A 326 -3.26 0.15 13.91
C VAL A 326 -3.09 -1.18 13.18
N ARG A 327 -2.53 -1.11 11.98
CA ARG A 327 -2.29 -2.24 11.09
C ARG A 327 -0.79 -2.56 11.06
N ARG A 328 -0.44 -3.81 11.27
CA ARG A 328 0.93 -4.25 11.06
C ARG A 328 1.21 -4.42 9.58
N SER A 329 2.31 -3.83 9.10
CA SER A 329 2.83 -4.03 7.76
C SER A 329 4.31 -4.39 7.84
N ASP A 330 4.64 -5.62 7.47
CA ASP A 330 6.02 -6.10 7.48
C ASP A 330 6.86 -5.49 6.32
N ALA A 331 6.21 -4.78 5.39
CA ALA A 331 6.89 -4.02 4.34
C ALA A 331 7.62 -2.78 4.86
N LEU A 332 7.24 -2.23 6.04
CA LEU A 332 7.95 -1.11 6.65
C LEU A 332 9.31 -1.58 7.20
N LEU A 333 10.37 -1.03 6.64
CA LEU A 333 11.76 -1.41 6.96
C LEU A 333 12.20 -0.85 8.32
N ASN A 334 13.15 -1.56 8.94
CA ASN A 334 13.87 -1.13 10.15
C ASN A 334 15.25 -0.53 9.83
N THR A 335 15.54 -0.32 8.56
CA THR A 335 16.84 0.12 8.04
C THR A 335 16.68 1.30 7.09
N GLU A 336 15.72 2.17 7.39
CA GLU A 336 15.52 3.38 6.60
C GLU A 336 16.65 4.37 6.86
N SER A 337 17.10 5.04 5.80
CA SER A 337 17.99 6.18 5.93
C SER A 337 17.26 7.35 6.58
N ALA A 338 17.97 8.19 7.31
CA ALA A 338 17.39 9.39 7.89
C ALA A 338 16.83 10.30 6.79
N VAL A 339 15.62 10.78 7.01
CA VAL A 339 15.00 11.83 6.20
C VAL A 339 15.58 13.15 6.64
N THR A 340 16.12 13.91 5.70
CA THR A 340 16.77 15.21 5.93
C THR A 340 16.03 16.33 5.21
N ALA A 341 16.41 17.59 5.54
CA ALA A 341 15.91 18.78 4.87
C ALA A 341 16.58 19.01 3.52
#